data_76b4c0aca65f056602954c05681c242a
#
_entry.id   76b4c0aca65f056602954c05681c242a
#
_cell.length_a   1.000
_cell.length_b   1.000
_cell.length_c   1.000
_cell.angle_alpha   90.00
_cell.angle_beta   90.00
_cell.angle_gamma   90.00
#
_symmetry.space_group_name_H-M   'P 1'
#
loop_
_entity.id
_entity.type
_entity.pdbx_description
1 polymer ?
#
loop_
_entity_poly.entity_id
_entity_poly.type
_entity_poly.pdbx_seq_one_letter_code
_entity_poly.pdbx_strand_id
1 'polypeptide(L)'
;MPETPDRIDLGPGLSISRLVCGLWQVADLEKSGTTLDPERGADALGAYARAGFDTFDMADHYGSAELIAGRLLARHGKGAGRPLAFTKWCPEPGPMTAEVVRRGVQERLDRLGVDLGHLADHPQVDRAAVAVG
;
A
#
# COMPACT_ATOMS: atom_id res chain seq x y z
N MET A 1 20.07 3.22 -20.96
CA MET A 1 18.75 3.36 -20.32
C MET A 1 18.56 2.16 -19.40
N PRO A 2 18.28 2.34 -18.13
CA PRO A 2 17.92 1.20 -17.32
C PRO A 2 16.63 0.59 -17.87
N GLU A 3 16.61 -0.72 -18.02
CA GLU A 3 15.41 -1.43 -18.41
C GLU A 3 14.36 -1.30 -17.30
N THR A 4 13.12 -1.03 -17.67
CA THR A 4 12.02 -1.06 -16.72
C THR A 4 11.82 -2.51 -16.25
N PRO A 5 11.54 -2.74 -14.95
CA PRO A 5 11.31 -4.08 -14.47
C PRO A 5 10.13 -4.73 -15.18
N ASP A 6 10.25 -6.04 -15.40
CA ASP A 6 9.16 -6.85 -15.95
C ASP A 6 7.88 -6.68 -15.14
N ARG A 7 6.76 -6.74 -15.83
CA ARG A 7 5.43 -6.68 -15.22
C ARG A 7 4.72 -8.02 -15.34
N ILE A 8 3.74 -8.23 -14.48
CA ILE A 8 2.84 -9.37 -14.52
C ILE A 8 1.40 -8.91 -14.28
N ASP A 9 0.47 -9.46 -15.03
CA ASP A 9 -0.94 -9.21 -14.85
C ASP A 9 -1.53 -10.23 -13.87
N LEU A 10 -2.07 -9.76 -12.77
CA LEU A 10 -2.75 -10.59 -11.77
C LEU A 10 -4.25 -10.74 -12.05
N GLY A 11 -4.77 -9.97 -12.98
CA GLY A 11 -6.16 -9.99 -13.38
C GLY A 11 -6.49 -8.80 -14.28
N PRO A 12 -7.70 -8.70 -14.80
CA PRO A 12 -8.11 -7.60 -15.66
C PRO A 12 -7.88 -6.24 -14.98
N GLY A 13 -7.08 -5.38 -15.59
CA GLY A 13 -6.79 -4.05 -15.08
C GLY A 13 -5.80 -4.00 -13.90
N LEU A 14 -5.21 -5.13 -13.49
CA LEU A 14 -4.25 -5.19 -12.40
C LEU A 14 -2.90 -5.71 -12.90
N SER A 15 -2.04 -4.80 -13.30
CA SER A 15 -0.65 -5.09 -13.68
C SER A 15 0.30 -4.57 -12.60
N ILE A 16 1.19 -5.43 -12.13
CA ILE A 16 2.16 -5.09 -11.08
C ILE A 16 3.60 -5.27 -11.59
N SER A 17 4.56 -4.60 -10.96
CA SER A 17 5.97 -4.96 -11.15
C SER A 17 6.24 -6.35 -10.59
N ARG A 18 7.00 -7.17 -11.32
CA ARG A 18 7.31 -8.55 -10.88
C ARG A 18 8.13 -8.60 -9.59
N LEU A 19 8.88 -7.55 -9.32
CA LEU A 19 9.53 -7.34 -8.03
C LEU A 19 8.69 -6.35 -7.22
N VAL A 20 8.19 -6.81 -6.09
CA VAL A 20 7.39 -6.02 -5.16
C VAL A 20 8.28 -5.52 -4.03
N CYS A 21 8.19 -4.23 -3.74
CA CYS A 21 8.94 -3.62 -2.66
C CYS A 21 8.25 -3.86 -1.31
N GLY A 22 8.82 -4.71 -0.48
CA GLY A 22 8.33 -4.95 0.88
C GLY A 22 8.71 -3.82 1.83
N LEU A 23 7.79 -3.39 2.69
CA LEU A 23 8.00 -2.30 3.66
C LEU A 23 8.19 -2.80 5.10
N TRP A 24 8.55 -4.05 5.29
CA TRP A 24 8.87 -4.59 6.61
C TRP A 24 9.97 -3.79 7.32
N GLN A 25 10.94 -3.28 6.57
CA GLN A 25 12.04 -2.50 7.10
C GLN A 25 11.59 -1.23 7.83
N VAL A 26 10.43 -0.67 7.48
CA VAL A 26 9.85 0.47 8.21
C VAL A 26 9.60 0.09 9.67
N ALA A 27 8.96 -1.05 9.91
CA ALA A 27 8.74 -1.54 11.27
C ALA A 27 10.05 -1.75 12.03
N ASP A 28 11.06 -2.28 11.36
CA ASP A 28 12.37 -2.54 11.96
C ASP A 28 13.12 -1.23 12.30
N LEU A 29 13.05 -0.23 11.45
CA LEU A 29 13.62 1.09 11.69
C LEU A 29 12.90 1.84 12.84
N GLU A 30 11.62 1.62 13.03
CA GLU A 30 10.81 2.26 14.09
C GLU A 30 10.80 1.49 15.41
N LYS A 31 11.42 0.32 15.46
CA LYS A 31 11.44 -0.61 16.58
C LYS A 31 12.01 0.01 17.89
N SER A 32 12.91 0.97 17.78
CA SER A 32 13.52 1.67 18.91
C SER A 32 12.73 2.89 19.39
N GLY A 33 11.49 3.08 18.92
CA GLY A 33 10.66 4.24 19.24
C GLY A 33 10.88 5.44 18.34
N THR A 34 11.76 5.34 17.33
CA THR A 34 11.92 6.37 16.28
C THR A 34 10.80 6.24 15.27
N THR A 35 10.08 7.32 15.01
CA THR A 35 9.06 7.35 13.95
C THR A 35 9.64 8.00 12.70
N LEU A 36 9.49 7.33 11.57
CA LEU A 36 9.89 7.88 10.28
C LEU A 36 8.93 8.99 9.85
N ASP A 37 9.47 10.04 9.26
CA ASP A 37 8.66 11.07 8.62
C ASP A 37 8.02 10.51 7.34
N PRO A 38 6.68 10.45 7.25
CA PRO A 38 6.00 9.89 6.08
C PRO A 38 6.34 10.59 4.77
N GLU A 39 6.60 11.89 4.78
CA GLU A 39 6.96 12.64 3.57
C GLU A 39 8.35 12.22 3.05
N ARG A 40 9.32 12.09 3.93
CA ARG A 40 10.66 11.61 3.56
C ARG A 40 10.64 10.15 3.13
N GLY A 41 9.82 9.33 3.80
CA GLY A 41 9.58 7.95 3.38
C GLY A 41 8.99 7.87 1.99
N ALA A 42 8.02 8.72 1.69
CA ALA A 42 7.41 8.81 0.36
C ALA A 42 8.41 9.28 -0.72
N ASP A 43 9.36 10.15 -0.39
CA ASP A 43 10.45 10.53 -1.31
C ASP A 43 11.29 9.30 -1.71
N ALA A 44 11.64 8.47 -0.73
CA ALA A 44 12.40 7.24 -0.97
C ALA A 44 11.61 6.25 -1.83
N LEU A 45 10.34 5.99 -1.51
CA LEU A 45 9.48 5.11 -2.31
C LEU A 45 9.25 5.66 -3.72
N GLY A 46 9.14 6.98 -3.86
CA GLY A 46 8.99 7.66 -5.14
C GLY A 46 10.15 7.40 -6.09
N ALA A 47 11.36 7.25 -5.57
CA ALA A 47 12.53 6.89 -6.37
C ALA A 47 12.39 5.49 -6.97
N TYR A 48 11.91 4.51 -6.20
CA TYR A 48 11.61 3.16 -6.69
C TYR A 48 10.50 3.18 -7.74
N ALA A 49 9.41 3.89 -7.46
CA ALA A 49 8.28 4.00 -8.39
C ALA A 49 8.71 4.59 -9.74
N ARG A 50 9.53 5.64 -9.74
CA ARG A 50 10.08 6.24 -10.97
C ARG A 50 11.00 5.29 -11.75
N ALA A 51 11.65 4.37 -11.05
CA ALA A 51 12.45 3.32 -11.69
C ALA A 51 11.61 2.13 -12.20
N GLY A 52 10.30 2.17 -12.04
CA GLY A 52 9.36 1.13 -12.47
C GLY A 52 9.02 0.09 -11.40
N PHE A 53 9.60 0.18 -10.20
CA PHE A 53 9.22 -0.66 -9.05
C PHE A 53 8.08 0.01 -8.30
N ASP A 54 6.91 -0.03 -8.85
CA ASP A 54 5.74 0.76 -8.44
C ASP A 54 4.74 0.00 -7.57
N THR A 55 5.11 -1.20 -7.13
CA THR A 55 4.25 -2.05 -6.31
C THR A 55 4.88 -2.28 -4.94
N PHE A 56 4.14 -1.95 -3.89
CA PHE A 56 4.60 -1.98 -2.50
C PHE A 56 3.73 -2.91 -1.65
N ASP A 57 4.37 -3.76 -0.85
CA ASP A 57 3.70 -4.66 0.08
C ASP A 57 3.95 -4.23 1.52
N MET A 58 2.90 -4.19 2.31
CA MET A 58 2.95 -3.78 3.70
C MET A 58 1.90 -4.50 4.55
N ALA A 59 1.80 -4.13 5.82
CA ALA A 59 0.78 -4.59 6.74
C ALA A 59 0.49 -3.52 7.79
N ASP A 60 -0.63 -3.69 8.50
CA ASP A 60 -1.08 -2.78 9.55
C ASP A 60 -0.05 -2.60 10.68
N HIS A 61 0.73 -3.65 10.96
CA HIS A 61 1.75 -3.66 12.01
C HIS A 61 3.17 -3.31 11.54
N TYR A 62 3.32 -2.77 10.32
CA TYR A 62 4.61 -2.31 9.80
C TYR A 62 4.85 -0.82 10.14
N GLY A 63 4.64 -0.43 11.38
CA GLY A 63 4.85 0.94 11.83
C GLY A 63 4.10 1.96 10.98
N SER A 64 4.79 2.95 10.43
CA SER A 64 4.22 4.01 9.59
C SER A 64 4.15 3.66 8.09
N ALA A 65 4.36 2.40 7.70
CA ALA A 65 4.42 2.00 6.28
C ALA A 65 3.18 2.43 5.48
N GLU A 66 1.98 2.22 6.01
CA GLU A 66 0.73 2.62 5.34
C GLU A 66 0.63 4.15 5.18
N LEU A 67 1.08 4.92 6.16
CA LEU A 67 1.12 6.39 6.09
C LEU A 67 2.10 6.87 5.02
N ILE A 68 3.27 6.25 4.94
CA ILE A 68 4.30 6.54 3.93
C ILE A 68 3.75 6.24 2.53
N ALA A 69 3.17 5.06 2.33
CA ALA A 69 2.55 4.70 1.07
C ALA A 69 1.40 5.64 0.71
N GLY A 70 0.59 6.03 1.68
CA GLY A 70 -0.50 6.99 1.51
C GLY A 70 -0.01 8.35 0.99
N ARG A 71 1.11 8.85 1.49
CA ARG A 71 1.73 10.09 0.99
C ARG A 71 2.20 9.95 -0.45
N LEU A 72 2.81 8.81 -0.78
CA LEU A 72 3.21 8.53 -2.16
C LEU A 72 2.00 8.49 -3.10
N LEU A 73 0.93 7.79 -2.72
CA LEU A 73 -0.30 7.72 -3.51
C LEU A 73 -0.92 9.11 -3.74
N ALA A 74 -0.97 9.94 -2.70
CA ALA A 74 -1.51 11.30 -2.78
C ALA A 74 -0.76 12.19 -3.78
N ARG A 75 0.56 12.01 -3.92
CA ARG A 75 1.39 12.77 -4.86
C ARG A 75 1.13 12.42 -6.33
N HIS A 76 0.68 11.20 -6.61
CA HIS A 76 0.42 10.74 -7.98
C HIS A 76 -1.01 11.00 -8.45
N GLY A 77 -1.93 11.30 -7.53
CA GLY A 77 -3.33 11.45 -7.87
C GLY A 77 -3.96 10.16 -8.43
N LYS A 78 -5.07 10.30 -9.11
CA LYS A 78 -5.79 9.20 -9.77
C LYS A 78 -5.30 9.05 -11.21
N GLY A 79 -5.12 7.84 -11.68
CA GLY A 79 -4.86 7.57 -13.09
C GLY A 79 -3.72 6.59 -13.37
N ALA A 80 -3.40 6.45 -14.64
CA ALA A 80 -2.35 5.56 -15.10
C ALA A 80 -0.98 5.93 -14.50
N GLY A 81 -0.20 4.92 -14.15
CA GLY A 81 1.11 5.10 -13.54
C GLY A 81 1.10 5.35 -12.04
N ARG A 82 -0.08 5.32 -11.41
CA ARG A 82 -0.19 5.40 -9.95
C ARG A 82 0.46 4.17 -9.31
N PRO A 83 1.30 4.34 -8.28
CA PRO A 83 1.83 3.22 -7.52
C PRO A 83 0.72 2.38 -6.88
N LEU A 84 1.00 1.09 -6.69
CA LEU A 84 0.09 0.14 -6.06
C LEU A 84 0.56 -0.18 -4.64
N ALA A 85 -0.35 -0.12 -3.70
CA ALA A 85 -0.08 -0.45 -2.31
C ALA A 85 -0.94 -1.64 -1.89
N PHE A 86 -0.28 -2.74 -1.52
CA PHE A 86 -0.91 -3.91 -0.93
C PHE A 86 -0.67 -3.88 0.57
N THR A 87 -1.74 -3.89 1.35
CA THR A 87 -1.64 -4.01 2.80
C THR A 87 -2.40 -5.21 3.31
N LYS A 88 -2.13 -5.58 4.53
CA LYS A 88 -2.75 -6.70 5.24
C LYS A 88 -3.28 -6.20 6.57
N TRP A 89 -4.44 -6.66 6.94
CA TRP A 89 -5.00 -6.44 8.26
C TRP A 89 -4.83 -7.70 9.10
N CYS A 90 -4.17 -7.58 10.24
CA CYS A 90 -3.93 -8.65 11.19
C CYS A 90 -4.74 -8.36 12.47
N PRO A 91 -6.01 -8.77 12.52
CA PRO A 91 -6.86 -8.50 13.68
C PRO A 91 -6.41 -9.24 14.93
N GLU A 92 -6.68 -8.66 16.09
CA GLU A 92 -6.55 -9.36 17.35
C GLU A 92 -7.50 -10.56 17.41
N PRO A 93 -7.11 -11.67 18.06
CA PRO A 93 -7.97 -12.82 18.23
C PRO A 93 -9.28 -12.46 18.93
N GLY A 94 -10.40 -12.90 18.38
CA GLY A 94 -11.71 -12.61 18.93
C GLY A 94 -12.84 -12.85 17.93
N PRO A 95 -14.09 -12.53 18.28
CA PRO A 95 -15.23 -12.66 17.38
C PRO A 95 -15.04 -11.80 16.12
N MET A 96 -15.15 -12.42 14.96
CA MET A 96 -14.99 -11.75 13.66
C MET A 96 -16.38 -11.36 13.12
N THR A 97 -16.89 -10.26 13.63
CA THR A 97 -18.18 -9.70 13.18
C THR A 97 -17.97 -8.83 11.93
N ALA A 98 -19.04 -8.59 11.17
CA ALA A 98 -19.02 -7.69 10.02
C ALA A 98 -18.56 -6.27 10.39
N GLU A 99 -18.90 -5.81 11.60
CA GLU A 99 -18.47 -4.51 12.10
C GLU A 99 -16.95 -4.47 12.35
N VAL A 100 -16.39 -5.53 12.97
CA VAL A 100 -14.94 -5.65 13.19
C VAL A 100 -14.19 -5.62 11.88
N VAL A 101 -14.67 -6.36 10.87
CA VAL A 101 -14.08 -6.38 9.52
C VAL A 101 -14.15 -5.00 8.87
N ARG A 102 -15.32 -4.35 8.88
CA ARG A 102 -15.46 -3.00 8.29
C ARG A 102 -14.52 -1.99 8.93
N ARG A 103 -14.37 -2.02 10.25
CA ARG A 103 -13.48 -1.13 10.99
C ARG A 103 -12.03 -1.37 10.61
N GLY A 104 -11.59 -2.63 10.58
CA GLY A 104 -10.22 -2.98 10.20
C GLY A 104 -9.87 -2.53 8.78
N VAL A 105 -10.79 -2.73 7.83
CA VAL A 105 -10.62 -2.24 6.45
C VAL A 105 -10.62 -0.72 6.40
N GLN A 106 -11.55 -0.06 7.10
CA GLN A 106 -11.62 1.40 7.11
C GLN A 106 -10.34 2.05 7.65
N GLU A 107 -9.77 1.50 8.71
CA GLU A 107 -8.48 1.99 9.22
C GLU A 107 -7.35 1.90 8.19
N ARG A 108 -7.33 0.82 7.39
CA ARG A 108 -6.33 0.70 6.30
C ARG A 108 -6.55 1.77 5.23
N LEU A 109 -7.79 1.99 4.85
CA LEU A 109 -8.14 3.03 3.87
C LEU A 109 -7.77 4.43 4.37
N ASP A 110 -8.07 4.73 5.64
CA ASP A 110 -7.76 6.01 6.26
C ASP A 110 -6.25 6.25 6.32
N ARG A 111 -5.47 5.26 6.72
CA ARG A 111 -4.02 5.36 6.78
C ARG A 111 -3.38 5.51 5.39
N LEU A 112 -3.92 4.84 4.38
CA LEU A 112 -3.49 4.98 2.99
C LEU A 112 -4.04 6.25 2.31
N GLY A 113 -4.99 6.95 2.94
CA GLY A 113 -5.61 8.15 2.37
C GLY A 113 -6.44 7.87 1.13
N VAL A 114 -7.01 6.68 1.03
CA VAL A 114 -7.92 6.27 -0.05
C VAL A 114 -9.32 6.02 0.52
N ASP A 115 -10.34 6.19 -0.29
CA ASP A 115 -11.73 5.95 0.10
C ASP A 115 -12.38 4.83 -0.73
N LEU A 116 -13.52 4.32 -0.24
CA LEU A 116 -14.28 3.29 -0.95
C LEU A 116 -14.88 3.79 -2.27
N GLY A 117 -15.08 5.09 -2.43
CA GLY A 117 -15.50 5.69 -3.70
C GLY A 117 -14.43 5.55 -4.78
N HIS A 118 -13.17 5.56 -4.38
CA HIS A 118 -12.04 5.23 -5.25
C HIS A 118 -12.09 3.79 -5.78
N LEU A 119 -12.62 2.87 -4.96
CA LEU A 119 -12.83 1.47 -5.33
C LEU A 119 -13.91 1.32 -6.41
N ALA A 120 -14.87 2.22 -6.46
CA ALA A 120 -15.97 2.19 -7.43
C ALA A 120 -15.52 2.63 -8.83
N ASP A 121 -14.58 3.58 -8.92
CA ASP A 121 -14.06 4.07 -10.20
C ASP A 121 -13.04 3.11 -10.84
N HIS A 122 -12.42 2.26 -10.00
CA HIS A 122 -11.47 1.22 -10.44
C HIS A 122 -11.73 -0.10 -9.70
N PRO A 123 -12.86 -0.77 -9.93
CA PRO A 123 -13.36 -1.87 -9.11
C PRO A 123 -12.45 -3.11 -9.07
N GLN A 124 -11.42 -3.17 -9.88
CA GLN A 124 -10.50 -4.31 -9.96
C GLN A 124 -9.13 -4.03 -9.34
N VAL A 125 -8.65 -2.80 -9.38
CA VAL A 125 -7.32 -2.44 -8.86
C VAL A 125 -7.36 -2.28 -7.34
N ASP A 126 -8.43 -1.70 -6.83
CA ASP A 126 -8.53 -1.40 -5.40
C ASP A 126 -8.99 -2.58 -4.54
N ARG A 127 -9.64 -3.60 -5.14
CA ARG A 127 -10.00 -4.84 -4.44
C ARG A 127 -8.80 -5.69 -4.02
N ALA A 128 -7.66 -5.50 -4.67
CA ALA A 128 -6.41 -6.18 -4.33
C ALA A 128 -5.61 -5.42 -3.25
N ALA A 129 -6.03 -4.22 -2.87
CA ALA A 129 -5.25 -3.36 -1.99
C ALA A 129 -5.29 -3.78 -0.51
N VAL A 130 -6.29 -4.55 -0.09
CA VAL A 130 -6.40 -5.03 1.29
C VAL A 130 -6.60 -6.53 1.32
N ALA A 131 -5.61 -7.25 1.81
CA ALA A 131 -5.73 -8.68 2.14
C ALA A 131 -5.97 -8.84 3.64
N VAL A 132 -6.87 -9.73 4.00
CA VAL A 132 -7.07 -10.15 5.39
C VAL A 132 -6.17 -11.36 5.62
N GLY A 133 -5.20 -11.21 6.51
CA GLY A 133 -4.27 -12.26 6.91
C GLY A 133 -4.80 -13.10 8.06
#